data_ddfe43e6e99f7833cbb7324aaa9e4784
#
_entry.id   ddfe43e6e99f7833cbb7324aaa9e4784
#
_cell.length_a   1.000
_cell.length_b   1.000
_cell.length_c   1.000
_cell.angle_alpha   90.00
_cell.angle_beta   90.00
_cell.angle_gamma   90.00
#
_symmetry.space_group_name_H-M   'P 1'
#
loop_
_entity.id
_entity.type
_entity.pdbx_description
1 polymer ?
#
loop_
_entity_poly.entity_id
_entity_poly.type
_entity_poly.pdbx_seq_one_letter_code
_entity_poly.pdbx_strand_id
1 'polypeptide(L)'
;MRLQTTETNRSIKTKSKTKNQSKKIVESLPYKIKDIKLAKLGRDKIDISEKEMPGLMELRKKYSKSKPLNGLRLTGSLHMTIETAVLIETLKDLGADVRWASCNIFSTQDEAAAAIAKTKTPVFAWKGESLKEYWECTLQALTFRNNLGPNLIVDDGGDATLL
;
A
#
# COMPACT_ATOMS: atom_id res chain seq x y z
N MET A 1 -41.18 -10.27 -74.30
CA MET A 1 -41.03 -8.86 -73.92
C MET A 1 -40.55 -8.79 -72.48
N ARG A 2 -39.22 -8.58 -72.27
CA ARG A 2 -38.58 -8.63 -70.97
C ARG A 2 -38.32 -7.22 -70.50
N LEU A 3 -38.87 -6.83 -69.35
CA LEU A 3 -38.53 -5.59 -68.68
C LEU A 3 -37.42 -5.92 -67.60
N GLN A 4 -36.28 -5.25 -67.78
CA GLN A 4 -35.21 -5.21 -66.83
C GLN A 4 -35.42 -4.04 -65.90
N THR A 5 -35.49 -4.30 -64.61
CA THR A 5 -35.43 -3.29 -63.51
C THR A 5 -34.05 -3.26 -62.95
N THR A 6 -33.35 -2.14 -63.08
CA THR A 6 -32.04 -1.88 -62.46
C THR A 6 -32.24 -1.35 -61.05
N GLU A 7 -31.79 -2.13 -60.04
CA GLU A 7 -31.69 -1.66 -58.67
C GLU A 7 -30.35 -0.98 -58.43
N THR A 8 -30.41 0.27 -58.03
CA THR A 8 -29.25 1.06 -57.67
C THR A 8 -29.01 0.92 -56.20
N ASN A 9 -27.98 0.16 -55.83
CA ASN A 9 -27.55 -0.07 -54.45
C ASN A 9 -26.74 1.15 -53.98
N ARG A 10 -27.31 2.01 -53.14
CA ARG A 10 -26.63 3.09 -52.43
C ARG A 10 -26.13 2.56 -51.07
N SER A 11 -24.88 2.22 -51.03
CA SER A 11 -24.18 1.85 -49.77
C SER A 11 -23.93 3.10 -48.92
N ILE A 12 -24.66 3.20 -47.83
CA ILE A 12 -24.45 4.24 -46.81
C ILE A 12 -23.35 3.74 -45.87
N LYS A 13 -22.13 4.30 -45.99
CA LYS A 13 -21.04 4.10 -45.07
C LYS A 13 -21.27 4.93 -43.82
N THR A 14 -21.84 4.34 -42.78
CA THR A 14 -21.85 4.90 -41.43
C THR A 14 -20.48 4.72 -40.80
N LYS A 15 -19.70 5.80 -40.72
CA LYS A 15 -18.44 5.85 -39.93
C LYS A 15 -18.81 5.92 -38.45
N SER A 16 -18.77 4.79 -37.78
CA SER A 16 -18.79 4.76 -36.31
C SER A 16 -17.43 5.27 -35.79
N LYS A 17 -17.39 6.49 -35.28
CA LYS A 17 -16.26 7.01 -34.49
C LYS A 17 -16.31 6.38 -33.10
N THR A 18 -15.65 5.25 -32.93
CA THR A 18 -15.39 4.71 -31.62
C THR A 18 -14.39 5.62 -30.93
N LYS A 19 -14.86 6.49 -30.03
CA LYS A 19 -14.02 7.25 -29.14
C LYS A 19 -13.40 6.26 -28.14
N ASN A 20 -12.16 5.87 -28.38
CA ASN A 20 -11.31 5.22 -27.40
C ASN A 20 -11.03 6.23 -26.27
N GLN A 21 -11.87 6.26 -25.25
CA GLN A 21 -11.55 6.87 -23.98
C GLN A 21 -10.62 5.89 -23.25
N SER A 22 -9.31 6.04 -23.46
CA SER A 22 -8.32 5.49 -22.57
C SER A 22 -8.59 6.04 -21.17
N LYS A 23 -9.23 5.23 -20.30
CA LYS A 23 -9.30 5.49 -18.87
C LYS A 23 -7.86 5.59 -18.38
N LYS A 24 -7.41 6.81 -18.11
CA LYS A 24 -6.19 7.06 -17.36
C LYS A 24 -6.39 6.35 -16.04
N ILE A 25 -5.74 5.21 -15.84
CA ILE A 25 -5.64 4.56 -14.53
C ILE A 25 -4.90 5.57 -13.67
N VAL A 26 -5.62 6.27 -12.81
CA VAL A 26 -5.01 7.08 -11.77
C VAL A 26 -4.40 6.05 -10.83
N GLU A 27 -3.09 5.84 -10.96
CA GLU A 27 -2.34 5.02 -10.04
C GLU A 27 -2.56 5.62 -8.66
N SER A 28 -3.37 4.96 -7.82
CA SER A 28 -3.59 5.40 -6.45
C SER A 28 -2.24 5.40 -5.75
N LEU A 29 -1.94 6.45 -5.00
CA LEU A 29 -0.73 6.49 -4.19
C LEU A 29 -0.65 5.21 -3.35
N PRO A 30 0.54 4.60 -3.22
CA PRO A 30 0.70 3.34 -2.50
C PRO A 30 0.53 3.51 -0.97
N TYR A 31 -0.02 4.62 -0.52
CA TYR A 31 -0.25 4.95 0.88
C TYR A 31 -1.46 5.86 1.09
N LYS A 32 -2.04 5.82 2.28
CA LYS A 32 -3.09 6.74 2.74
C LYS A 32 -2.75 7.18 4.17
N ILE A 33 -2.34 8.44 4.32
CA ILE A 33 -1.81 9.01 5.57
C ILE A 33 -2.33 10.43 5.78
N LYS A 34 -2.11 11.03 6.94
CA LYS A 34 -2.57 12.38 7.28
C LYS A 34 -1.91 13.47 6.43
N ASP A 35 -0.59 13.58 6.49
CA ASP A 35 0.20 14.59 5.78
C ASP A 35 1.64 14.10 5.54
N ILE A 36 2.04 14.00 4.29
CA ILE A 36 3.40 13.59 3.90
C ILE A 36 4.48 14.61 4.31
N LYS A 37 4.12 15.86 4.60
CA LYS A 37 5.07 16.88 5.04
C LYS A 37 5.68 16.57 6.40
N LEU A 38 5.02 15.73 7.20
CA LEU A 38 5.54 15.28 8.50
C LEU A 38 6.70 14.28 8.38
N ALA A 39 7.02 13.82 7.18
CA ALA A 39 8.03 12.76 6.95
C ALA A 39 9.42 13.10 7.50
N LYS A 40 9.83 14.40 7.44
CA LYS A 40 11.13 14.79 8.00
C LYS A 40 11.15 14.64 9.52
N LEU A 41 10.12 15.14 10.20
CA LEU A 41 9.99 14.99 11.65
C LEU A 41 9.97 13.51 12.06
N GLY A 42 9.23 12.69 11.32
CA GLY A 42 9.18 11.25 11.55
C GLY A 42 10.55 10.59 11.38
N ARG A 43 11.31 10.96 10.33
CA ARG A 43 12.67 10.43 10.12
C ARG A 43 13.60 10.78 11.28
N ASP A 44 13.60 12.02 11.71
CA ASP A 44 14.45 12.47 12.80
C ASP A 44 14.16 11.68 14.11
N LYS A 45 12.88 11.39 14.38
CA LYS A 45 12.47 10.55 15.53
C LYS A 45 12.85 9.07 15.36
N ILE A 46 12.70 8.51 14.17
CA ILE A 46 13.09 7.12 13.88
C ILE A 46 14.59 6.93 14.08
N ASP A 47 15.42 7.90 13.62
CA ASP A 47 16.88 7.86 13.80
C ASP A 47 17.31 7.87 15.28
N ILE A 48 16.50 8.47 16.14
CA ILE A 48 16.71 8.42 17.60
C ILE A 48 16.30 7.05 18.12
N SER A 49 15.10 6.58 17.75
CA SER A 49 14.54 5.30 18.24
C SER A 49 15.41 4.10 17.85
N GLU A 50 16.06 4.14 16.67
CA GLU A 50 17.00 3.08 16.25
C GLU A 50 18.11 2.84 17.26
N LYS A 51 18.59 3.91 17.95
CA LYS A 51 19.63 3.80 19.00
C LYS A 51 19.13 3.10 20.27
N GLU A 52 17.82 3.16 20.50
CA GLU A 52 17.15 2.54 21.65
C GLU A 52 16.67 1.11 21.35
N MET A 53 16.80 0.67 20.08
CA MET A 53 16.35 -0.65 19.61
C MET A 53 17.54 -1.50 19.08
N PRO A 54 18.58 -1.76 19.88
CA PRO A 54 19.81 -2.42 19.42
C PRO A 54 19.57 -3.82 18.87
N GLY A 55 18.55 -4.53 19.37
CA GLY A 55 18.20 -5.86 18.85
C GLY A 55 17.79 -5.84 17.39
N LEU A 56 16.95 -4.88 16.96
CA LEU A 56 16.57 -4.74 15.56
C LEU A 56 17.74 -4.27 14.70
N MET A 57 18.60 -3.40 15.21
CA MET A 57 19.78 -2.93 14.48
C MET A 57 20.80 -4.06 14.27
N GLU A 58 21.00 -4.95 15.23
CA GLU A 58 21.84 -6.13 15.05
C GLU A 58 21.23 -7.13 14.03
N LEU A 59 19.91 -7.29 14.01
CA LEU A 59 19.24 -8.09 12.98
C LEU A 59 19.44 -7.51 11.59
N ARG A 60 19.29 -6.19 11.40
CA ARG A 60 19.57 -5.51 10.12
C ARG A 60 21.02 -5.76 9.70
N LYS A 61 21.97 -5.49 10.59
CA LYS A 61 23.41 -5.67 10.33
C LYS A 61 23.74 -7.10 9.91
N LYS A 62 23.17 -8.09 10.59
CA LYS A 62 23.44 -9.50 10.35
C LYS A 62 22.79 -10.03 9.06
N TYR A 63 21.57 -9.61 8.76
CA TYR A 63 20.74 -10.29 7.76
C TYR A 63 20.39 -9.45 6.52
N SER A 64 20.65 -8.14 6.50
CA SER A 64 20.31 -7.28 5.35
C SER A 64 20.93 -7.72 4.02
N LYS A 65 22.09 -8.37 4.06
CA LYS A 65 22.76 -8.90 2.86
C LYS A 65 22.14 -10.21 2.36
N SER A 66 21.80 -11.11 3.28
CA SER A 66 21.23 -12.44 2.96
C SER A 66 19.74 -12.40 2.64
N LYS A 67 19.05 -11.35 3.10
CA LYS A 67 17.61 -11.12 2.87
C LYS A 67 16.74 -12.36 3.14
N PRO A 68 16.74 -12.91 4.36
CA PRO A 68 16.05 -14.16 4.67
C PRO A 68 14.53 -14.09 4.50
N LEU A 69 13.94 -12.87 4.42
CA LEU A 69 12.51 -12.65 4.20
C LEU A 69 12.16 -12.37 2.74
N ASN A 70 13.08 -12.63 1.81
CA ASN A 70 12.82 -12.44 0.40
C ASN A 70 11.66 -13.32 -0.09
N GLY A 71 10.71 -12.72 -0.81
CA GLY A 71 9.48 -13.39 -1.26
C GLY A 71 8.34 -13.41 -0.24
N LEU A 72 8.59 -12.93 0.99
CA LEU A 72 7.55 -12.78 2.01
C LEU A 72 6.71 -11.53 1.71
N ARG A 73 5.40 -11.70 1.57
CA ARG A 73 4.40 -10.63 1.58
C ARG A 73 3.85 -10.51 3.00
N LEU A 74 4.23 -9.45 3.69
CA LEU A 74 3.90 -9.24 5.09
C LEU A 74 2.91 -8.09 5.24
N THR A 75 1.74 -8.36 5.80
CA THR A 75 0.83 -7.34 6.29
C THR A 75 1.01 -7.15 7.78
N GLY A 76 1.22 -5.90 8.20
CA GLY A 76 1.14 -5.52 9.60
C GLY A 76 -0.17 -4.80 9.90
N SER A 77 -0.83 -5.22 10.98
CA SER A 77 -1.95 -4.57 11.64
C SER A 77 -1.54 -4.34 13.08
N LEU A 78 -0.72 -3.31 13.29
CA LEU A 78 -0.14 -2.96 14.58
C LEU A 78 -0.02 -1.44 14.68
N HIS A 79 -0.03 -0.89 15.90
CA HIS A 79 0.08 0.55 16.15
C HIS A 79 1.17 1.19 15.31
N MET A 80 0.81 2.19 14.46
CA MET A 80 1.77 2.86 13.59
C MET A 80 2.55 3.94 14.36
N THR A 81 3.48 3.50 15.19
CA THR A 81 4.36 4.36 16.01
C THR A 81 5.75 4.49 15.41
N ILE A 82 6.60 5.29 16.04
CA ILE A 82 8.01 5.46 15.63
C ILE A 82 8.77 4.13 15.78
N GLU A 83 8.55 3.36 16.84
CA GLU A 83 9.18 2.06 17.07
C GLU A 83 8.72 1.04 16.02
N THR A 84 7.44 1.09 15.66
CA THR A 84 6.89 0.27 14.57
C THR A 84 7.50 0.65 13.23
N ALA A 85 7.80 1.92 12.99
CA ALA A 85 8.50 2.33 11.78
C ALA A 85 9.92 1.71 11.71
N VAL A 86 10.65 1.64 12.83
CA VAL A 86 11.94 0.92 12.91
C VAL A 86 11.77 -0.57 12.57
N LEU A 87 10.71 -1.21 13.07
CA LEU A 87 10.39 -2.60 12.75
C LEU A 87 10.09 -2.77 11.24
N ILE A 88 9.25 -1.92 10.67
CA ILE A 88 8.90 -1.96 9.23
C ILE A 88 10.16 -1.86 8.36
N GLU A 89 11.04 -0.91 8.64
CA GLU A 89 12.29 -0.75 7.90
C GLU A 89 13.20 -1.97 8.08
N THR A 90 13.25 -2.55 9.28
CA THR A 90 14.00 -3.78 9.52
C THR A 90 13.47 -4.93 8.66
N LEU A 91 12.15 -5.16 8.64
CA LEU A 91 11.55 -6.22 7.83
C LEU A 91 11.84 -6.05 6.34
N LYS A 92 11.81 -4.81 5.85
CA LYS A 92 12.16 -4.47 4.46
C LYS A 92 13.64 -4.72 4.16
N ASP A 93 14.51 -4.32 5.05
CA ASP A 93 15.96 -4.56 4.89
C ASP A 93 16.27 -6.06 4.86
N LEU A 94 15.49 -6.86 5.57
CA LEU A 94 15.56 -8.32 5.54
C LEU A 94 14.91 -8.94 4.29
N GLY A 95 14.28 -8.15 3.42
CA GLY A 95 13.79 -8.56 2.11
C GLY A 95 12.28 -8.74 1.98
N ALA A 96 11.48 -8.47 3.02
CA ALA A 96 10.03 -8.59 2.95
C ALA A 96 9.39 -7.48 2.09
N ASP A 97 8.33 -7.83 1.36
CA ASP A 97 7.38 -6.88 0.79
C ASP A 97 6.34 -6.56 1.87
N VAL A 98 6.41 -5.34 2.42
CA VAL A 98 5.65 -4.95 3.62
C VAL A 98 4.53 -3.99 3.25
N ARG A 99 3.34 -4.22 3.81
CA ARG A 99 2.20 -3.31 3.81
C ARG A 99 1.69 -3.15 5.24
N TRP A 100 1.24 -1.95 5.61
CA TRP A 100 0.92 -1.65 7.01
C TRP A 100 -0.37 -0.87 7.17
N ALA A 101 -1.19 -1.26 8.17
CA ALA A 101 -2.29 -0.48 8.72
C ALA A 101 -2.13 -0.39 10.24
N SER A 102 -2.81 0.55 10.89
CA SER A 102 -2.87 0.58 12.34
C SER A 102 -3.94 -0.38 12.85
N CYS A 103 -3.74 -0.98 14.01
CA CYS A 103 -4.74 -1.78 14.72
C CYS A 103 -5.66 -0.95 15.61
N ASN A 104 -5.55 0.39 15.57
CA ASN A 104 -6.36 1.29 16.39
C ASN A 104 -6.48 2.67 15.75
N ILE A 105 -7.68 3.25 15.74
CA ILE A 105 -8.00 4.51 15.09
C ILE A 105 -7.33 5.77 15.72
N PHE A 106 -6.79 5.66 16.94
CA PHE A 106 -6.17 6.79 17.65
C PHE A 106 -4.68 6.64 17.90
N SER A 107 -4.10 5.47 17.67
CA SER A 107 -2.73 5.17 18.10
C SER A 107 -1.65 5.55 17.09
N THR A 108 -2.01 5.91 15.86
CA THR A 108 -1.05 6.31 14.84
C THR A 108 -0.32 7.59 15.24
N GLN A 109 1.00 7.58 15.10
CA GLN A 109 1.83 8.78 15.06
C GLN A 109 1.96 9.20 13.60
N ASP A 110 1.32 10.30 13.22
CA ASP A 110 1.19 10.72 11.82
C ASP A 110 2.55 10.96 11.15
N GLU A 111 3.53 11.43 11.91
CA GLU A 111 4.90 11.59 11.44
C GLU A 111 5.62 10.26 11.15
N ALA A 112 5.33 9.21 11.93
CA ALA A 112 5.86 7.87 11.67
C ALA A 112 5.30 7.32 10.36
N ALA A 113 3.97 7.38 10.17
CA ALA A 113 3.31 6.98 8.94
C ALA A 113 3.84 7.75 7.72
N ALA A 114 4.06 9.06 7.87
CA ALA A 114 4.61 9.92 6.81
C ALA A 114 6.06 9.54 6.44
N ALA A 115 6.91 9.26 7.43
CA ALA A 115 8.29 8.84 7.19
C ALA A 115 8.34 7.52 6.40
N ILE A 116 7.54 6.54 6.79
CA ILE A 116 7.44 5.23 6.11
C ILE A 116 6.86 5.38 4.70
N ALA A 117 5.80 6.17 4.51
CA ALA A 117 5.24 6.46 3.19
C ALA A 117 6.27 7.09 2.25
N LYS A 118 7.13 7.97 2.77
CA LYS A 118 8.20 8.62 2.00
C LYS A 118 9.23 7.62 1.45
N THR A 119 9.43 6.48 2.09
CA THR A 119 10.27 5.38 1.58
C THR A 119 9.56 4.52 0.53
N LYS A 120 8.38 4.92 0.06
CA LYS A 120 7.51 4.18 -0.86
C LYS A 120 7.01 2.86 -0.29
N THR A 121 6.97 2.74 1.03
CA THR A 121 6.33 1.60 1.70
C THR A 121 4.83 1.85 1.76
N PRO A 122 4.00 0.89 1.32
CA PRO A 122 2.56 1.00 1.46
C PRO A 122 2.15 1.04 2.93
N VAL A 123 1.64 2.20 3.38
CA VAL A 123 1.12 2.42 4.73
C VAL A 123 -0.21 3.15 4.66
N PHE A 124 -1.18 2.66 5.41
CA PHE A 124 -2.56 3.13 5.43
C PHE A 124 -2.96 3.36 6.88
N ALA A 125 -2.63 4.52 7.42
CA ALA A 125 -2.89 4.85 8.81
C ALA A 125 -2.77 6.35 9.07
N TRP A 126 -3.67 6.91 9.88
CA TRP A 126 -3.56 8.24 10.48
C TRP A 126 -4.31 8.31 11.80
N LYS A 127 -3.96 9.24 12.64
CA LYS A 127 -4.65 9.43 13.91
C LYS A 127 -6.04 10.05 13.69
N GLY A 128 -7.07 9.38 14.21
CA GLY A 128 -8.45 9.84 14.12
C GLY A 128 -9.19 9.33 12.87
N GLU A 129 -8.85 8.14 12.38
CA GLU A 129 -9.64 7.42 11.39
C GLU A 129 -11.07 7.20 11.90
N SER A 130 -12.06 7.30 11.01
CA SER A 130 -13.38 6.74 11.27
C SER A 130 -13.30 5.21 11.19
N LEU A 131 -14.26 4.51 11.79
CA LEU A 131 -14.31 3.03 11.71
C LEU A 131 -14.37 2.54 10.25
N LYS A 132 -15.07 3.26 9.38
CA LYS A 132 -15.11 2.92 7.95
C LYS A 132 -13.73 3.02 7.30
N GLU A 133 -13.00 4.09 7.56
CA GLU A 133 -11.65 4.30 7.03
C GLU A 133 -10.68 3.28 7.58
N TYR A 134 -10.79 2.92 8.85
CA TYR A 134 -10.00 1.87 9.49
C TYR A 134 -10.13 0.52 8.75
N TRP A 135 -11.35 0.08 8.47
CA TRP A 135 -11.57 -1.17 7.73
C TRP A 135 -11.11 -1.09 6.27
N GLU A 136 -11.28 0.06 5.61
CA GLU A 136 -10.73 0.29 4.27
C GLU A 136 -9.20 0.24 4.27
N CYS A 137 -8.54 0.82 5.27
CA CYS A 137 -7.09 0.80 5.44
C CYS A 137 -6.57 -0.63 5.70
N THR A 138 -7.25 -1.37 6.56
CA THR A 138 -6.92 -2.77 6.84
C THR A 138 -7.02 -3.63 5.57
N LEU A 139 -8.12 -3.49 4.81
CA LEU A 139 -8.28 -4.20 3.53
C LEU A 139 -7.18 -3.81 2.52
N GLN A 140 -6.81 -2.53 2.44
CA GLN A 140 -5.72 -2.09 1.56
C GLN A 140 -4.38 -2.68 1.98
N ALA A 141 -4.11 -2.79 3.28
CA ALA A 141 -2.89 -3.44 3.77
C ALA A 141 -2.85 -4.95 3.45
N LEU A 142 -4.00 -5.61 3.42
CA LEU A 142 -4.13 -7.02 3.04
C LEU A 142 -4.05 -7.27 1.53
N THR A 143 -4.18 -6.21 0.69
CA THR A 143 -4.24 -6.36 -0.78
C THR A 143 -2.90 -6.01 -1.41
N PHE A 144 -2.15 -7.00 -1.88
CA PHE A 144 -0.91 -6.86 -2.64
C PHE A 144 -1.18 -6.74 -4.15
N ARG A 145 -0.10 -6.55 -4.94
CA ARG A 145 -0.20 -6.50 -6.41
C ARG A 145 -0.89 -7.75 -6.94
N ASN A 146 -1.63 -7.60 -8.03
CA ASN A 146 -2.41 -8.68 -8.67
C ASN A 146 -3.48 -9.30 -7.75
N ASN A 147 -3.99 -8.54 -6.79
CA ASN A 147 -4.98 -8.99 -5.80
C ASN A 147 -4.50 -10.20 -4.98
N LEU A 148 -3.20 -10.34 -4.79
CA LEU A 148 -2.66 -11.35 -3.90
C LEU A 148 -2.85 -10.91 -2.44
N GLY A 149 -3.09 -11.88 -1.55
CA GLY A 149 -3.04 -11.67 -0.11
C GLY A 149 -1.62 -11.75 0.45
N PRO A 150 -1.43 -11.41 1.73
CA PRO A 150 -0.19 -11.70 2.45
C PRO A 150 0.03 -13.22 2.58
N ASN A 151 1.27 -13.62 2.83
CA ASN A 151 1.59 -14.98 3.29
C ASN A 151 2.09 -14.99 4.74
N LEU A 152 2.18 -13.80 5.35
CA LEU A 152 2.38 -13.61 6.78
C LEU A 152 1.62 -12.36 7.24
N ILE A 153 0.96 -12.45 8.39
CA ILE A 153 0.30 -11.33 9.06
C ILE A 153 0.92 -11.16 10.45
N VAL A 154 1.23 -9.90 10.80
CA VAL A 154 1.53 -9.48 12.16
C VAL A 154 0.33 -8.66 12.62
N ASP A 155 -0.49 -9.22 13.49
CA ASP A 155 -1.79 -8.66 13.87
C ASP A 155 -1.89 -8.51 15.39
N ASP A 156 -2.21 -7.30 15.84
CA ASP A 156 -2.49 -6.99 17.24
C ASP A 156 -3.99 -6.67 17.39
N GLY A 157 -4.69 -7.54 18.06
CA GLY A 157 -6.15 -7.46 18.23
C GLY A 157 -6.95 -8.41 17.33
N GLY A 158 -6.38 -8.91 16.23
CA GLY A 158 -7.00 -9.91 15.37
C GLY A 158 -7.92 -9.39 14.27
N ASP A 159 -8.06 -8.07 14.11
CA ASP A 159 -8.98 -7.46 13.15
C ASP A 159 -8.61 -7.77 11.69
N ALA A 160 -7.33 -7.75 11.36
CA ALA A 160 -6.86 -8.10 10.02
C ALA A 160 -7.05 -9.59 9.69
N THR A 161 -7.07 -10.44 10.72
CA THR A 161 -7.29 -11.89 10.58
C THR A 161 -8.77 -12.24 10.37
N LEU A 162 -9.70 -11.31 10.69
CA LEU A 162 -11.13 -11.49 10.49
C LEU A 162 -11.60 -11.18 9.05
N LEU A 163 -10.80 -10.46 8.23
CA LEU A 163 -11.09 -10.10 6.86
C LEU A 163 -10.60 -11.15 5.87
#